data_b6ff9f621e47925f7326cf8d7eda78b2
#
_entry.id   b6ff9f621e47925f7326cf8d7eda78b2
#
_cell.length_a   1.000
_cell.length_b   1.000
_cell.length_c   1.000
_cell.angle_alpha   90.00
_cell.angle_beta   90.00
_cell.angle_gamma   90.00
#
_symmetry.space_group_name_H-M   'P 1'
#
loop_
_entity.id
_entity.type
_entity.pdbx_description
1 polymer ?
#
loop_
_entity_poly.entity_id
_entity_poly.type
_entity_poly.pdbx_seq_one_letter_code
_entity_poly.pdbx_strand_id
1 'polypeptide(L)'
;MAAFTNQAALTYNGVTIPSNIVTGELLETLTITKDALDSQYTAASSVTYIINLINSGAAALTGLTLTDNLGAYLSGGRTLTPLSYVSGTARYYVNGVAQAAPDVTAGPPLTITGLSVPAGGNATLLYEALPNQFAPLDAGRTILNTASVSGAALPNAVEAEQTITVRREPVLRIRKALSPASVSPGGQLTYTFTIENTGNTPATAAELLAVTDTFDPILSGLTVSFNGAAWAPTTNYTYNATTGAFATVAGQITVPAATYTQNAATGEWSATPGVSTLTVTGTVA
;
A
#
# COMPACT_ATOMS: atom_id res chain seq x y z
N MET A 1 12.74 31.05 -2.24
CA MET A 1 13.73 32.06 -2.71
C MET A 1 14.77 32.27 -1.61
N ALA A 2 16.06 32.15 -1.92
CA ALA A 2 17.14 32.42 -0.96
C ALA A 2 17.66 33.85 -1.16
N ALA A 3 17.66 34.65 -0.10
CA ALA A 3 18.22 36.00 -0.15
C ALA A 3 19.75 35.93 0.01
N PHE A 4 20.47 36.77 -0.72
CA PHE A 4 21.89 36.98 -0.53
C PHE A 4 22.19 38.47 -0.34
N THR A 5 23.29 38.75 0.35
CA THR A 5 23.79 40.12 0.55
C THR A 5 25.23 40.22 0.04
N ASN A 6 25.59 41.40 -0.50
CA ASN A 6 26.95 41.71 -0.95
C ASN A 6 27.34 43.11 -0.48
N GLN A 7 28.59 43.27 -0.08
CA GLN A 7 29.21 44.51 0.36
C GLN A 7 30.62 44.59 -0.17
N ALA A 8 30.97 45.70 -0.79
CA ALA A 8 32.35 45.97 -1.18
C ALA A 8 33.12 46.81 -0.11
N ALA A 9 34.42 46.79 -0.18
CA ALA A 9 35.26 47.67 0.66
C ALA A 9 36.28 48.41 -0.21
N LEU A 10 36.46 49.71 0.07
CA LEU A 10 37.52 50.53 -0.48
C LEU A 10 38.62 50.75 0.56
N THR A 11 39.86 50.42 0.19
CA THR A 11 41.01 50.69 1.08
C THR A 11 41.87 51.82 0.47
N TYR A 12 42.10 52.90 1.25
CA TYR A 12 42.94 54.02 0.89
C TYR A 12 43.80 54.44 2.09
N ASN A 13 45.10 54.58 1.90
CA ASN A 13 46.09 54.92 2.96
C ASN A 13 45.93 54.09 4.24
N GLY A 14 45.66 52.78 4.11
CA GLY A 14 45.47 51.86 5.25
C GLY A 14 44.15 51.96 5.98
N VAL A 15 43.23 52.79 5.50
CA VAL A 15 41.85 52.93 6.02
C VAL A 15 40.88 52.16 5.07
N THR A 16 40.08 51.27 5.61
CA THR A 16 39.07 50.53 4.88
C THR A 16 37.71 51.13 5.11
N ILE A 17 37.02 51.50 4.01
CA ILE A 17 35.68 52.10 4.00
C ILE A 17 34.70 51.10 3.34
N PRO A 18 33.72 50.54 4.06
CA PRO A 18 32.76 49.63 3.48
C PRO A 18 31.72 50.40 2.63
N SER A 19 31.24 49.79 1.56
CA SER A 19 30.09 50.29 0.79
C SER A 19 28.78 50.02 1.56
N ASN A 20 27.66 50.50 1.02
CA ASN A 20 26.34 49.99 1.42
C ASN A 20 26.24 48.48 1.15
N ILE A 21 25.42 47.81 1.91
CA ILE A 21 25.01 46.41 1.64
C ILE A 21 23.92 46.43 0.59
N VAL A 22 24.05 45.59 -0.44
CA VAL A 22 22.99 45.32 -1.41
C VAL A 22 22.44 43.92 -1.17
N THR A 23 21.13 43.76 -1.34
CA THR A 23 20.43 42.47 -1.21
C THR A 23 19.92 42.03 -2.57
N GLY A 24 19.96 40.76 -2.84
CA GLY A 24 19.37 40.12 -4.02
C GLY A 24 18.66 38.83 -3.63
N GLU A 25 17.89 38.27 -4.54
CA GLU A 25 17.18 37.00 -4.35
C GLU A 25 17.60 36.03 -5.43
N LEU A 26 17.88 34.77 -5.04
CA LEU A 26 18.01 33.65 -5.94
C LEU A 26 16.61 33.07 -6.19
N LEU A 27 16.17 33.12 -7.43
CA LEU A 27 14.86 32.53 -7.83
C LEU A 27 14.98 31.02 -7.88
N GLU A 28 14.00 30.34 -7.31
CA GLU A 28 13.81 28.91 -7.54
C GLU A 28 13.25 28.71 -8.94
N THR A 29 13.98 27.96 -9.77
CA THR A 29 13.59 27.68 -11.17
C THR A 29 13.12 26.25 -11.36
N LEU A 30 13.32 25.36 -10.37
CA LEU A 30 12.87 23.98 -10.40
C LEU A 30 11.54 23.85 -9.65
N THR A 31 10.56 23.24 -10.29
CA THR A 31 9.32 22.79 -9.68
C THR A 31 9.27 21.28 -9.72
N ILE A 32 8.80 20.65 -8.63
CA ILE A 32 8.61 19.20 -8.54
C ILE A 32 7.14 18.89 -8.27
N THR A 33 6.60 17.85 -8.90
CA THR A 33 5.36 17.19 -8.49
C THR A 33 5.62 15.71 -8.27
N LYS A 34 4.84 15.09 -7.39
CA LYS A 34 4.86 13.68 -7.10
C LYS A 34 3.44 13.14 -7.10
N ASP A 35 3.21 12.11 -7.89
CA ASP A 35 1.93 11.46 -8.06
C ASP A 35 2.08 9.95 -7.92
N ALA A 36 0.99 9.25 -7.61
CA ALA A 36 0.91 7.79 -7.66
C ALA A 36 -0.08 7.39 -8.76
N LEU A 37 0.29 6.41 -9.60
CA LEU A 37 -0.57 5.91 -10.66
C LEU A 37 -1.88 5.31 -10.11
N ASP A 38 -1.79 4.60 -8.98
CA ASP A 38 -2.92 4.22 -8.13
C ASP A 38 -2.69 4.83 -6.75
N SER A 39 -3.62 5.63 -6.28
CA SER A 39 -3.57 6.24 -4.94
C SER A 39 -4.00 5.28 -3.83
N GLN A 40 -4.28 4.02 -4.16
CA GLN A 40 -4.61 2.97 -3.22
C GLN A 40 -3.55 1.86 -3.21
N TYR A 41 -3.31 1.27 -2.04
CA TYR A 41 -2.39 0.15 -1.88
C TYR A 41 -3.01 -1.01 -1.10
N THR A 42 -2.49 -2.21 -1.35
CA THR A 42 -2.74 -3.44 -0.59
C THR A 42 -1.40 -4.01 -0.11
N ALA A 43 -1.41 -5.05 0.71
CA ALA A 43 -0.18 -5.71 1.15
C ALA A 43 0.67 -6.31 0.01
N ALA A 44 0.06 -6.58 -1.15
CA ALA A 44 0.69 -7.32 -2.24
C ALA A 44 0.82 -6.54 -3.56
N SER A 45 0.31 -5.30 -3.64
CA SER A 45 0.37 -4.49 -4.86
C SER A 45 1.47 -3.45 -4.79
N SER A 46 2.32 -3.36 -5.81
CA SER A 46 3.25 -2.24 -5.96
C SER A 46 2.50 -0.95 -6.28
N VAL A 47 3.07 0.16 -5.84
CA VAL A 47 2.64 1.52 -6.16
C VAL A 47 3.65 2.13 -7.10
N THR A 48 3.22 2.56 -8.28
CA THR A 48 4.08 3.30 -9.21
C THR A 48 3.99 4.79 -8.90
N TYR A 49 5.12 5.36 -8.52
CA TYR A 49 5.27 6.81 -8.33
C TYR A 49 5.77 7.47 -9.61
N ILE A 50 5.26 8.67 -9.87
CA ILE A 50 5.62 9.53 -11.00
C ILE A 50 6.09 10.87 -10.40
N ILE A 51 7.35 11.22 -10.67
CA ILE A 51 7.95 12.48 -10.26
C ILE A 51 8.18 13.31 -11.51
N ASN A 52 7.60 14.51 -11.58
CA ASN A 52 7.86 15.45 -12.66
C ASN A 52 8.69 16.62 -12.16
N LEU A 53 9.74 16.94 -12.87
CA LEU A 53 10.65 18.06 -12.63
C LEU A 53 10.50 19.03 -13.80
N ILE A 54 10.22 20.31 -13.51
CA ILE A 54 10.09 21.37 -14.53
C ILE A 54 11.09 22.46 -14.19
N ASN A 55 11.99 22.75 -15.14
CA ASN A 55 12.96 23.82 -15.02
C ASN A 55 12.49 25.04 -15.85
N SER A 56 12.03 26.09 -15.20
CA SER A 56 11.61 27.34 -15.83
C SER A 56 12.78 28.31 -16.08
N GLY A 57 14.00 27.95 -15.64
CA GLY A 57 15.19 28.76 -15.79
C GLY A 57 15.82 28.72 -17.18
N ALA A 58 16.67 29.69 -17.47
CA ALA A 58 17.41 29.80 -18.73
C ALA A 58 18.68 28.92 -18.82
N ALA A 59 19.05 28.23 -17.71
CA ALA A 59 20.18 27.33 -17.64
C ALA A 59 19.71 25.91 -17.33
N ALA A 60 20.41 24.89 -17.88
CA ALA A 60 20.15 23.50 -17.53
C ALA A 60 20.55 23.22 -16.08
N LEU A 61 19.77 22.44 -15.36
CA LEU A 61 20.09 21.92 -14.05
C LEU A 61 20.66 20.50 -14.22
N THR A 62 21.89 20.29 -13.74
CA THR A 62 22.61 19.02 -13.88
C THR A 62 23.10 18.52 -12.54
N GLY A 63 23.42 17.22 -12.44
CA GLY A 63 23.90 16.62 -11.20
C GLY A 63 22.87 16.67 -10.07
N LEU A 64 21.58 16.64 -10.42
CA LEU A 64 20.52 16.62 -9.43
C LEU A 64 20.43 15.23 -8.79
N THR A 65 20.11 15.24 -7.50
CA THR A 65 19.84 14.05 -6.70
C THR A 65 18.42 14.12 -6.16
N LEU A 66 17.65 13.06 -6.40
CA LEU A 66 16.36 12.86 -5.78
C LEU A 66 16.53 11.92 -4.60
N THR A 67 15.99 12.29 -3.45
CA THR A 67 15.83 11.44 -2.27
C THR A 67 14.35 11.25 -1.99
N ASP A 68 13.95 10.03 -1.64
CA ASP A 68 12.57 9.70 -1.33
C ASP A 68 12.53 8.96 0.01
N ASN A 69 11.70 9.41 0.93
CA ASN A 69 11.62 8.85 2.27
C ASN A 69 10.88 7.51 2.34
N LEU A 70 10.29 7.04 1.22
CA LEU A 70 9.51 5.80 1.13
C LEU A 70 8.39 5.71 2.17
N GLY A 71 7.77 6.86 2.47
CA GLY A 71 6.70 6.98 3.43
C GLY A 71 7.13 6.86 4.89
N ALA A 72 8.39 7.13 5.21
CA ALA A 72 8.93 7.00 6.56
C ALA A 72 8.11 7.79 7.59
N TYR A 73 7.81 7.14 8.72
CA TYR A 73 7.04 7.72 9.82
C TYR A 73 7.63 7.33 11.19
N LEU A 74 7.30 8.12 12.22
CA LEU A 74 7.74 7.84 13.59
C LEU A 74 6.72 6.97 14.33
N SER A 75 7.19 5.91 14.97
CA SER A 75 6.41 5.05 15.86
C SER A 75 7.28 4.54 17.00
N GLY A 76 6.86 4.75 18.24
CA GLY A 76 7.61 4.30 19.42
C GLY A 76 9.05 4.86 19.50
N GLY A 77 9.31 6.07 18.98
CA GLY A 77 10.63 6.70 18.95
C GLY A 77 11.55 6.14 17.83
N ARG A 78 11.04 5.33 16.93
CA ARG A 78 11.77 4.77 15.77
C ARG A 78 11.22 5.33 14.47
N THR A 79 12.10 5.54 13.49
CA THR A 79 11.68 5.79 12.11
C THR A 79 11.44 4.45 11.42
N LEU A 80 10.22 4.22 10.96
CA LEU A 80 9.78 3.04 10.21
C LEU A 80 9.53 3.44 8.77
N THR A 81 9.92 2.59 7.82
CA THR A 81 9.75 2.85 6.39
C THR A 81 8.79 1.81 5.80
N PRO A 82 7.54 2.19 5.53
CA PRO A 82 6.48 1.25 5.13
C PRO A 82 6.58 0.77 3.68
N LEU A 83 7.38 1.44 2.85
CA LEU A 83 7.57 1.09 1.44
C LEU A 83 9.00 0.66 1.18
N SER A 84 9.17 -0.31 0.27
CA SER A 84 10.47 -0.78 -0.21
C SER A 84 10.54 -0.56 -1.72
N TYR A 85 11.61 0.06 -2.21
CA TYR A 85 11.84 0.22 -3.65
C TYR A 85 11.93 -1.14 -4.35
N VAL A 86 11.24 -1.27 -5.48
CA VAL A 86 11.33 -2.45 -6.35
C VAL A 86 12.50 -2.28 -7.31
N SER A 87 13.54 -3.08 -7.13
CA SER A 87 14.80 -2.96 -7.87
C SER A 87 14.60 -3.05 -9.38
N GLY A 88 15.29 -2.17 -10.13
CA GLY A 88 15.26 -2.16 -11.59
C GLY A 88 14.01 -1.53 -12.22
N THR A 89 13.10 -0.94 -11.41
CA THR A 89 11.89 -0.29 -11.93
C THR A 89 12.06 1.18 -12.27
N ALA A 90 13.15 1.82 -11.87
CA ALA A 90 13.38 3.24 -12.16
C ALA A 90 13.48 3.48 -13.68
N ARG A 91 12.71 4.45 -14.18
CA ARG A 91 12.69 4.92 -15.55
C ARG A 91 12.81 6.43 -15.56
N TYR A 92 13.62 6.94 -16.47
CA TYR A 92 13.95 8.35 -16.56
C TYR A 92 13.72 8.87 -17.99
N TYR A 93 13.04 10.00 -18.08
CA TYR A 93 12.73 10.66 -19.34
C TYR A 93 13.11 12.14 -19.25
N VAL A 94 13.63 12.70 -20.34
CA VAL A 94 13.90 14.14 -20.47
C VAL A 94 13.15 14.65 -21.70
N ASN A 95 12.29 15.65 -21.52
CA ASN A 95 11.39 16.17 -22.55
C ASN A 95 10.63 15.06 -23.28
N GLY A 96 10.16 14.05 -22.54
CA GLY A 96 9.44 12.89 -23.06
C GLY A 96 10.30 11.82 -23.73
N VAL A 97 11.61 12.00 -23.86
CA VAL A 97 12.53 11.03 -24.45
C VAL A 97 13.17 10.17 -23.36
N ALA A 98 13.05 8.84 -23.51
CA ALA A 98 13.64 7.89 -22.57
C ALA A 98 15.17 8.04 -22.52
N GLN A 99 15.71 8.03 -21.33
CA GLN A 99 17.14 8.08 -21.05
C GLN A 99 17.65 6.73 -20.53
N ALA A 100 18.96 6.58 -20.38
CA ALA A 100 19.54 5.47 -19.67
C ALA A 100 18.98 5.42 -18.22
N ALA A 101 18.88 4.22 -17.66
CA ALA A 101 18.43 4.06 -16.28
C ALA A 101 19.35 4.86 -15.34
N PRO A 102 18.80 5.64 -14.40
CA PRO A 102 19.61 6.42 -13.47
C PRO A 102 20.26 5.51 -12.43
N ASP A 103 21.28 6.01 -11.75
CA ASP A 103 21.89 5.31 -10.62
C ASP A 103 20.97 5.36 -9.41
N VAL A 104 20.69 4.19 -8.83
CA VAL A 104 19.74 4.03 -7.72
C VAL A 104 20.39 3.35 -6.54
N THR A 105 20.28 3.99 -5.37
CA THR A 105 20.53 3.39 -4.06
C THR A 105 19.19 3.15 -3.37
N ALA A 106 18.82 1.88 -3.14
CA ALA A 106 17.48 1.48 -2.72
C ALA A 106 17.03 2.02 -1.34
N GLY A 107 17.98 2.38 -0.48
CA GLY A 107 17.71 3.03 0.81
C GLY A 107 17.16 2.15 1.91
N PRO A 108 16.45 2.67 2.96
CA PRO A 108 15.90 4.03 3.12
C PRO A 108 16.93 5.11 3.50
N PRO A 109 16.81 6.35 3.00
CA PRO A 109 15.90 6.78 1.92
C PRO A 109 16.34 6.23 0.55
N LEU A 110 15.39 6.09 -0.37
CA LEU A 110 15.69 5.84 -1.78
C LEU A 110 16.45 7.05 -2.34
N THR A 111 17.58 6.83 -3.00
CA THR A 111 18.37 7.91 -3.59
C THR A 111 18.60 7.62 -5.08
N ILE A 112 18.32 8.59 -5.94
CA ILE A 112 18.49 8.51 -7.39
C ILE A 112 19.36 9.69 -7.83
N THR A 113 20.49 9.41 -8.47
CA THR A 113 21.50 10.40 -8.83
C THR A 113 21.67 10.55 -10.33
N GLY A 114 22.42 11.58 -10.75
CA GLY A 114 22.73 11.83 -12.15
C GLY A 114 21.59 12.45 -12.97
N LEU A 115 20.58 13.00 -12.30
CA LEU A 115 19.45 13.61 -12.99
C LEU A 115 19.81 14.98 -13.56
N SER A 116 19.18 15.33 -14.68
CA SER A 116 19.32 16.64 -15.32
C SER A 116 18.00 17.10 -15.92
N VAL A 117 17.76 18.42 -15.90
CA VAL A 117 16.58 19.04 -16.51
C VAL A 117 17.04 20.19 -17.38
N PRO A 118 16.80 20.15 -18.72
CA PRO A 118 17.21 21.21 -19.64
C PRO A 118 16.61 22.58 -19.26
N ALA A 119 17.22 23.65 -19.74
CA ALA A 119 16.67 25.00 -19.65
C ALA A 119 15.28 25.04 -20.32
N GLY A 120 14.27 25.58 -19.60
CA GLY A 120 12.88 25.61 -20.09
C GLY A 120 12.27 24.24 -20.37
N GLY A 121 12.88 23.15 -19.88
CA GLY A 121 12.47 21.77 -20.14
C GLY A 121 11.93 21.05 -18.92
N ASN A 122 11.70 19.74 -19.09
CA ASN A 122 11.21 18.88 -18.04
C ASN A 122 11.94 17.55 -17.98
N ALA A 123 11.82 16.87 -16.84
CA ALA A 123 12.19 15.49 -16.69
C ALA A 123 11.10 14.74 -15.90
N THR A 124 10.89 13.48 -16.25
CA THR A 124 9.95 12.58 -15.55
C THR A 124 10.71 11.34 -15.09
N LEU A 125 10.53 11.02 -13.82
CA LEU A 125 11.06 9.82 -13.20
C LEU A 125 9.91 8.95 -12.73
N LEU A 126 9.96 7.65 -13.05
CA LEU A 126 9.02 6.65 -12.53
C LEU A 126 9.79 5.61 -11.75
N TYR A 127 9.19 5.10 -10.68
CA TYR A 127 9.69 3.92 -9.96
C TYR A 127 8.55 3.25 -9.22
N GLU A 128 8.75 1.98 -8.86
CA GLU A 128 7.79 1.22 -8.07
C GLU A 128 8.28 1.02 -6.64
N ALA A 129 7.33 1.05 -5.71
CA ALA A 129 7.54 0.70 -4.31
C ALA A 129 6.47 -0.28 -3.84
N LEU A 130 6.89 -1.27 -3.03
CA LEU A 130 6.01 -2.31 -2.48
C LEU A 130 5.83 -2.07 -0.97
N PRO A 131 4.58 -2.12 -0.45
CA PRO A 131 4.33 -2.13 0.98
C PRO A 131 5.03 -3.30 1.66
N ASN A 132 5.58 -3.07 2.85
CA ASN A 132 6.29 -4.07 3.64
C ASN A 132 5.64 -4.23 5.03
N GLN A 133 6.29 -4.96 5.95
CA GLN A 133 5.79 -5.24 7.29
C GLN A 133 5.50 -4.00 8.16
N PHE A 134 5.98 -2.83 7.77
CA PHE A 134 5.72 -1.56 8.46
C PHE A 134 4.56 -0.77 7.86
N ALA A 135 3.96 -1.25 6.76
CA ALA A 135 2.82 -0.58 6.12
C ALA A 135 1.53 -0.85 6.92
N PRO A 136 0.80 0.20 7.35
CA PRO A 136 -0.49 0.04 8.00
C PRO A 136 -1.53 -0.46 6.99
N LEU A 137 -2.26 -1.53 7.33
CA LEU A 137 -3.26 -2.15 6.45
C LEU A 137 -4.69 -2.03 6.99
N ASP A 138 -4.90 -1.46 8.18
CA ASP A 138 -6.22 -1.22 8.74
C ASP A 138 -6.98 -0.12 7.96
N ALA A 139 -8.29 -0.24 7.90
CA ALA A 139 -9.13 0.62 7.08
C ALA A 139 -8.98 2.11 7.42
N GLY A 140 -8.77 2.94 6.40
CA GLY A 140 -8.63 4.39 6.54
C GLY A 140 -7.20 4.87 6.81
N ARG A 141 -6.22 3.98 6.87
CA ARG A 141 -4.80 4.37 7.00
C ARG A 141 -4.23 4.86 5.68
N THR A 142 -3.23 5.71 5.81
CA THR A 142 -2.52 6.34 4.70
C THR A 142 -1.01 6.24 4.90
N ILE A 143 -0.29 6.37 3.80
CA ILE A 143 1.16 6.56 3.75
C ILE A 143 1.42 7.87 3.02
N LEU A 144 2.06 8.83 3.70
CA LEU A 144 2.56 10.06 3.09
C LEU A 144 4.00 9.81 2.65
N ASN A 145 4.25 9.89 1.36
CA ASN A 145 5.57 9.68 0.77
C ASN A 145 6.11 10.98 0.19
N THR A 146 7.25 11.46 0.71
CA THR A 146 7.88 12.72 0.36
C THR A 146 9.15 12.48 -0.46
N ALA A 147 9.24 13.15 -1.61
CA ALA A 147 10.45 13.22 -2.42
C ALA A 147 11.05 14.63 -2.36
N SER A 148 12.39 14.70 -2.28
CA SER A 148 13.16 15.93 -2.25
C SER A 148 14.22 15.90 -3.35
N VAL A 149 14.35 16.98 -4.10
CA VAL A 149 15.39 17.13 -5.14
C VAL A 149 16.37 18.22 -4.72
N SER A 150 17.65 17.89 -4.73
CA SER A 150 18.74 18.78 -4.40
C SER A 150 19.83 18.75 -5.48
N GLY A 151 20.69 19.76 -5.50
CA GLY A 151 21.84 19.86 -6.42
C GLY A 151 22.58 21.17 -6.24
N ALA A 152 23.84 21.25 -6.67
CA ALA A 152 24.67 22.43 -6.51
C ALA A 152 24.12 23.71 -7.18
N ALA A 153 23.27 23.54 -8.19
CA ALA A 153 22.64 24.65 -8.90
C ALA A 153 21.33 25.14 -8.24
N LEU A 154 20.86 24.45 -7.19
CA LEU A 154 19.65 24.81 -6.47
C LEU A 154 20.00 25.52 -5.17
N PRO A 155 19.37 26.67 -4.84
CA PRO A 155 19.61 27.37 -3.58
C PRO A 155 19.10 26.55 -2.37
N ASN A 156 18.03 25.79 -2.56
CA ASN A 156 17.42 24.90 -1.56
C ASN A 156 16.94 23.62 -2.25
N ALA A 157 16.76 22.58 -1.47
CA ALA A 157 16.05 21.39 -1.94
C ALA A 157 14.57 21.73 -2.19
N VAL A 158 13.97 21.12 -3.21
CA VAL A 158 12.57 21.29 -3.57
C VAL A 158 11.85 19.97 -3.30
N GLU A 159 10.67 20.03 -2.67
CA GLU A 159 9.97 18.84 -2.17
C GLU A 159 8.59 18.70 -2.79
N ALA A 160 8.14 17.47 -2.92
CA ALA A 160 6.77 17.11 -3.28
C ALA A 160 6.33 15.86 -2.51
N GLU A 161 5.04 15.77 -2.24
CA GLU A 161 4.44 14.72 -1.44
C GLU A 161 3.29 14.05 -2.18
N GLN A 162 3.13 12.76 -1.93
CA GLN A 162 1.98 12.00 -2.39
C GLN A 162 1.48 11.12 -1.24
N THR A 163 0.18 11.24 -0.96
CA THR A 163 -0.51 10.36 -0.03
C THR A 163 -1.18 9.23 -0.78
N ILE A 164 -0.94 7.99 -0.33
CA ILE A 164 -1.69 6.81 -0.77
C ILE A 164 -2.51 6.27 0.40
N THR A 165 -3.66 5.67 0.09
CA THR A 165 -4.62 5.15 1.07
C THR A 165 -4.73 3.63 0.95
N VAL A 166 -4.84 2.93 2.07
CA VAL A 166 -5.10 1.49 2.02
C VAL A 166 -6.43 1.20 1.32
N ARG A 167 -6.44 0.24 0.39
CA ARG A 167 -7.66 -0.22 -0.27
C ARG A 167 -8.56 -0.91 0.75
N ARG A 168 -9.85 -0.59 0.70
CA ARG A 168 -10.85 -1.18 1.59
C ARG A 168 -11.54 -2.33 0.88
N GLU A 169 -11.22 -3.55 1.28
CA GLU A 169 -11.80 -4.75 0.68
C GLU A 169 -11.76 -5.93 1.67
N PRO A 170 -12.73 -6.85 1.62
CA PRO A 170 -12.62 -8.17 2.23
C PRO A 170 -11.71 -9.04 1.37
N VAL A 171 -10.85 -9.84 2.00
CA VAL A 171 -9.99 -10.83 1.31
C VAL A 171 -10.29 -12.20 1.90
N LEU A 172 -11.09 -12.98 1.20
CA LEU A 172 -11.69 -14.19 1.72
C LEU A 172 -10.94 -15.46 1.32
N ARG A 173 -10.92 -16.41 2.25
CA ARG A 173 -10.43 -17.77 2.04
C ARG A 173 -11.38 -18.74 2.72
N ILE A 174 -11.61 -19.91 2.09
CA ILE A 174 -12.41 -20.98 2.68
C ILE A 174 -11.60 -22.24 2.84
N ARG A 175 -11.80 -22.95 3.97
CA ARG A 175 -11.26 -24.29 4.23
C ARG A 175 -12.41 -25.20 4.61
N LYS A 176 -12.34 -26.48 4.18
CA LYS A 176 -13.30 -27.54 4.52
C LYS A 176 -12.59 -28.62 5.33
N ALA A 177 -13.22 -29.03 6.41
CA ALA A 177 -12.80 -30.18 7.21
C ALA A 177 -13.99 -31.12 7.42
N LEU A 178 -13.72 -32.38 7.73
CA LEU A 178 -14.74 -33.36 8.10
C LEU A 178 -14.35 -34.10 9.38
N SER A 179 -15.35 -34.55 10.12
CA SER A 179 -15.19 -35.33 11.35
C SER A 179 -16.43 -36.25 11.55
N PRO A 180 -16.21 -37.54 11.90
CA PRO A 180 -14.93 -38.25 11.91
C PRO A 180 -14.36 -38.49 10.51
N ALA A 181 -13.07 -38.79 10.41
CA ALA A 181 -12.41 -39.12 9.11
C ALA A 181 -12.86 -40.47 8.55
N SER A 182 -13.42 -41.33 9.39
CA SER A 182 -13.99 -42.64 8.98
C SER A 182 -15.36 -42.76 9.62
N VAL A 183 -16.36 -43.14 8.82
CA VAL A 183 -17.74 -43.26 9.25
C VAL A 183 -18.37 -44.48 8.57
N SER A 184 -19.19 -45.22 9.30
CA SER A 184 -19.98 -46.34 8.77
C SER A 184 -21.33 -45.83 8.25
N PRO A 185 -22.01 -46.59 7.36
CA PRO A 185 -23.41 -46.30 7.00
C PRO A 185 -24.26 -46.15 8.27
N GLY A 186 -25.13 -45.13 8.30
CA GLY A 186 -25.93 -44.76 9.46
C GLY A 186 -25.18 -43.97 10.53
N GLY A 187 -23.88 -43.74 10.39
CA GLY A 187 -23.10 -42.92 11.28
C GLY A 187 -23.22 -41.42 11.00
N GLN A 188 -22.92 -40.60 12.01
CA GLN A 188 -22.93 -39.13 11.85
C GLN A 188 -21.62 -38.65 11.24
N LEU A 189 -21.74 -37.67 10.32
CA LEU A 189 -20.64 -36.97 9.69
C LEU A 189 -20.88 -35.45 9.77
N THR A 190 -19.83 -34.74 10.16
CA THR A 190 -19.86 -33.26 10.23
C THR A 190 -18.85 -32.66 9.28
N TYR A 191 -19.31 -31.81 8.40
CA TYR A 191 -18.47 -30.91 7.60
C TYR A 191 -18.40 -29.55 8.27
N THR A 192 -17.18 -29.02 8.38
CA THR A 192 -16.91 -27.68 8.89
C THR A 192 -16.26 -26.85 7.81
N PHE A 193 -16.90 -25.75 7.43
CA PHE A 193 -16.35 -24.75 6.52
C PHE A 193 -15.90 -23.56 7.35
N THR A 194 -14.60 -23.32 7.39
CA THR A 194 -14.00 -22.15 8.03
C THR A 194 -13.75 -21.10 6.97
N ILE A 195 -14.37 -19.93 7.11
CA ILE A 195 -14.24 -18.81 6.20
C ILE A 195 -13.43 -17.73 6.92
N GLU A 196 -12.27 -17.43 6.38
CA GLU A 196 -11.31 -16.44 6.92
C GLU A 196 -11.35 -15.19 6.06
N ASN A 197 -11.33 -14.02 6.70
CA ASN A 197 -11.18 -12.73 6.05
C ASN A 197 -9.87 -12.09 6.54
N THR A 198 -8.89 -11.94 5.65
CA THR A 198 -7.63 -11.24 5.91
C THR A 198 -7.67 -9.78 5.46
N GLY A 199 -8.79 -9.34 4.88
CA GLY A 199 -9.00 -7.96 4.47
C GLY A 199 -9.44 -7.05 5.62
N ASN A 200 -9.37 -5.75 5.40
CA ASN A 200 -9.61 -4.71 6.39
C ASN A 200 -11.06 -4.23 6.47
N THR A 201 -11.96 -4.84 5.72
CA THR A 201 -13.40 -4.60 5.80
C THR A 201 -14.15 -5.93 5.99
N PRO A 202 -15.28 -5.93 6.72
CA PRO A 202 -16.08 -7.14 6.84
C PRO A 202 -16.72 -7.49 5.50
N ALA A 203 -16.90 -8.77 5.25
CA ALA A 203 -17.84 -9.23 4.23
C ALA A 203 -19.24 -9.28 4.84
N THR A 204 -20.17 -8.55 4.24
CA THR A 204 -21.54 -8.36 4.70
C THR A 204 -22.53 -9.07 3.77
N ALA A 205 -23.82 -8.91 4.00
CA ALA A 205 -24.85 -9.43 3.11
C ALA A 205 -24.76 -8.83 1.68
N ALA A 206 -24.17 -7.65 1.52
CA ALA A 206 -24.06 -6.96 0.24
C ALA A 206 -23.12 -7.68 -0.74
N GLU A 207 -22.11 -8.41 -0.24
CA GLU A 207 -21.20 -9.21 -1.05
C GLU A 207 -21.81 -10.53 -1.54
N LEU A 208 -23.04 -10.85 -1.12
CA LEU A 208 -23.82 -12.01 -1.56
C LEU A 208 -23.06 -13.35 -1.43
N LEU A 209 -22.28 -13.52 -0.37
CA LEU A 209 -21.52 -14.75 -0.16
C LEU A 209 -22.43 -15.97 -0.11
N ALA A 210 -22.00 -17.04 -0.78
CA ALA A 210 -22.65 -18.33 -0.76
C ALA A 210 -21.61 -19.45 -0.74
N VAL A 211 -21.91 -20.51 0.01
CA VAL A 211 -21.14 -21.77 -0.01
C VAL A 211 -21.96 -22.82 -0.72
N THR A 212 -21.35 -23.49 -1.69
CA THR A 212 -21.95 -24.62 -2.40
C THR A 212 -21.08 -25.86 -2.21
N ASP A 213 -21.72 -27.02 -2.09
CA ASP A 213 -21.06 -28.31 -1.99
C ASP A 213 -21.95 -29.42 -2.57
N THR A 214 -21.37 -30.57 -2.84
CA THR A 214 -22.10 -31.80 -3.12
C THR A 214 -21.58 -32.87 -2.18
N PHE A 215 -22.39 -33.22 -1.19
CA PHE A 215 -21.96 -34.21 -0.19
C PHE A 215 -21.97 -35.62 -0.78
N ASP A 216 -20.80 -36.26 -0.71
CA ASP A 216 -20.59 -37.67 -0.99
C ASP A 216 -19.78 -38.26 0.20
N PRO A 217 -20.37 -39.20 0.97
CA PRO A 217 -21.70 -39.80 0.85
C PRO A 217 -22.83 -38.79 1.08
N ILE A 218 -24.00 -39.08 0.49
CA ILE A 218 -25.22 -38.31 0.71
C ILE A 218 -25.61 -38.37 2.17
N LEU A 219 -26.03 -37.25 2.72
CA LEU A 219 -26.43 -37.12 4.13
C LEU A 219 -27.96 -37.02 4.28
N SER A 220 -28.48 -37.58 5.35
CA SER A 220 -29.87 -37.44 5.76
C SER A 220 -29.97 -36.71 7.11
N GLY A 221 -31.13 -36.09 7.41
CA GLY A 221 -31.35 -35.43 8.70
C GLY A 221 -30.37 -34.30 8.99
N LEU A 222 -30.14 -33.41 8.01
CA LEU A 222 -29.16 -32.33 8.15
C LEU A 222 -29.55 -31.37 9.29
N THR A 223 -28.52 -31.04 10.09
CA THR A 223 -28.51 -29.88 10.98
C THR A 223 -27.40 -28.93 10.52
N VAL A 224 -27.75 -27.66 10.31
CA VAL A 224 -26.82 -26.65 9.84
C VAL A 224 -26.74 -25.53 10.87
N SER A 225 -25.55 -25.05 11.14
CA SER A 225 -25.31 -23.89 12.00
C SER A 225 -24.27 -22.96 11.41
N PHE A 226 -24.44 -21.67 11.66
CA PHE A 226 -23.49 -20.63 11.30
C PHE A 226 -23.06 -19.86 12.55
N ASN A 227 -21.77 -19.84 12.84
CA ASN A 227 -21.20 -19.30 14.07
C ASN A 227 -21.91 -19.80 15.35
N GLY A 228 -22.31 -21.09 15.34
CA GLY A 228 -23.04 -21.73 16.43
C GLY A 228 -24.55 -21.47 16.47
N ALA A 229 -25.07 -20.55 15.67
CA ALA A 229 -26.52 -20.33 15.53
C ALA A 229 -27.14 -21.31 14.54
N ALA A 230 -28.26 -21.97 14.92
CA ALA A 230 -28.95 -22.91 14.05
C ALA A 230 -29.55 -22.20 12.81
N TRP A 231 -29.37 -22.82 11.65
CA TRP A 231 -29.90 -22.37 10.37
C TRP A 231 -31.10 -23.23 9.92
N ALA A 232 -32.09 -22.57 9.34
CA ALA A 232 -33.32 -23.21 8.83
C ALA A 232 -33.20 -23.50 7.33
N PRO A 233 -33.70 -24.68 6.88
CA PRO A 233 -33.79 -24.97 5.46
C PRO A 233 -34.71 -23.97 4.76
N THR A 234 -34.47 -23.73 3.47
CA THR A 234 -35.15 -22.76 2.60
C THR A 234 -34.89 -21.29 2.94
N THR A 235 -34.69 -20.94 4.21
CA THR A 235 -34.37 -19.56 4.65
C THR A 235 -32.86 -19.27 4.52
N ASN A 236 -32.03 -20.20 5.02
CA ASN A 236 -30.58 -19.98 5.08
C ASN A 236 -29.81 -20.88 4.11
N TYR A 237 -30.35 -22.06 3.78
CA TYR A 237 -29.74 -23.01 2.87
C TYR A 237 -30.80 -23.88 2.14
N THR A 238 -30.34 -24.52 1.07
CA THR A 238 -31.07 -25.57 0.36
C THR A 238 -30.24 -26.86 0.34
N TYR A 239 -30.91 -27.99 0.37
CA TYR A 239 -30.27 -29.30 0.26
C TYR A 239 -31.17 -30.26 -0.55
N ASN A 240 -30.57 -30.96 -1.51
CA ASN A 240 -31.22 -32.00 -2.28
C ASN A 240 -30.72 -33.38 -1.77
N ALA A 241 -31.57 -34.10 -1.03
CA ALA A 241 -31.25 -35.38 -0.44
C ALA A 241 -31.07 -36.52 -1.48
N THR A 242 -31.44 -36.31 -2.75
CA THR A 242 -31.20 -37.29 -3.82
C THR A 242 -29.81 -37.15 -4.45
N THR A 243 -29.32 -35.91 -4.57
CA THR A 243 -28.08 -35.61 -5.28
C THR A 243 -26.95 -35.20 -4.36
N GLY A 244 -27.22 -34.98 -3.06
CA GLY A 244 -26.23 -34.43 -2.10
C GLY A 244 -25.92 -32.93 -2.29
N ALA A 245 -26.59 -32.27 -3.25
CA ALA A 245 -26.32 -30.85 -3.54
C ALA A 245 -26.77 -29.96 -2.39
N PHE A 246 -25.84 -29.17 -1.87
CA PHE A 246 -26.03 -28.20 -0.78
C PHE A 246 -25.67 -26.80 -1.28
N ALA A 247 -26.44 -25.79 -0.89
CA ALA A 247 -26.13 -24.40 -1.14
C ALA A 247 -26.69 -23.52 -0.02
N THR A 248 -25.89 -22.56 0.45
CA THR A 248 -26.42 -21.50 1.32
C THR A 248 -27.13 -20.45 0.48
N VAL A 249 -28.11 -19.78 1.07
CA VAL A 249 -28.76 -18.61 0.42
C VAL A 249 -27.74 -17.46 0.40
N ALA A 250 -27.59 -16.83 -0.77
CA ALA A 250 -26.67 -15.72 -0.95
C ALA A 250 -26.93 -14.57 0.03
N GLY A 251 -25.88 -14.00 0.59
CA GLY A 251 -25.95 -12.90 1.56
C GLY A 251 -26.27 -13.32 3.00
N GLN A 252 -26.45 -14.62 3.29
CA GLN A 252 -26.64 -15.12 4.66
C GLN A 252 -25.30 -15.28 5.41
N ILE A 253 -24.20 -15.39 4.69
CA ILE A 253 -22.87 -15.51 5.25
C ILE A 253 -22.25 -14.12 5.41
N THR A 254 -21.78 -13.82 6.61
CA THR A 254 -21.01 -12.63 6.92
C THR A 254 -19.69 -13.02 7.56
N VAL A 255 -18.61 -12.29 7.28
CA VAL A 255 -17.29 -12.58 7.87
C VAL A 255 -16.71 -11.28 8.40
N PRO A 256 -16.32 -11.20 9.69
CA PRO A 256 -15.68 -10.01 10.25
C PRO A 256 -14.43 -9.62 9.48
N ALA A 257 -14.04 -8.34 9.53
CA ALA A 257 -12.74 -7.89 9.06
C ALA A 257 -11.60 -8.49 9.91
N ALA A 258 -10.41 -8.55 9.34
CA ALA A 258 -9.21 -8.79 10.11
C ALA A 258 -8.96 -7.65 11.11
N THR A 259 -8.34 -7.99 12.24
CA THR A 259 -7.84 -7.03 13.22
C THR A 259 -6.35 -6.83 12.99
N TYR A 260 -5.93 -5.58 12.82
CA TYR A 260 -4.53 -5.22 12.62
C TYR A 260 -3.95 -4.62 13.89
N THR A 261 -2.77 -5.08 14.28
CA THR A 261 -2.05 -4.59 15.47
C THR A 261 -0.59 -4.31 15.13
N GLN A 262 -0.08 -3.18 15.63
CA GLN A 262 1.33 -2.84 15.50
C GLN A 262 2.08 -3.30 16.74
N ASN A 263 3.17 -4.05 16.56
CA ASN A 263 4.05 -4.45 17.63
C ASN A 263 4.82 -3.23 18.14
N ALA A 264 4.63 -2.87 19.41
CA ALA A 264 5.25 -1.68 20.00
C ALA A 264 6.79 -1.78 20.08
N ALA A 265 7.37 -2.99 20.11
CA ALA A 265 8.80 -3.18 20.18
C ALA A 265 9.48 -3.19 18.81
N THR A 266 8.87 -3.76 17.77
CA THR A 266 9.46 -3.88 16.42
C THR A 266 8.90 -2.86 15.44
N GLY A 267 7.67 -2.39 15.64
CA GLY A 267 6.93 -1.53 14.73
C GLY A 267 6.23 -2.30 13.59
N GLU A 268 6.36 -3.61 13.53
CA GLU A 268 5.75 -4.45 12.52
C GLU A 268 4.24 -4.56 12.72
N TRP A 269 3.50 -4.59 11.62
CA TRP A 269 2.08 -4.85 11.62
C TRP A 269 1.79 -6.34 11.46
N SER A 270 0.83 -6.83 12.21
CA SER A 270 0.30 -8.18 12.11
C SER A 270 -1.22 -8.15 11.94
N ALA A 271 -1.74 -9.11 11.18
CA ALA A 271 -3.18 -9.27 10.96
C ALA A 271 -3.67 -10.57 11.62
N THR A 272 -4.73 -10.46 12.43
CA THR A 272 -5.51 -11.61 12.88
C THR A 272 -6.76 -11.69 12.03
N PRO A 273 -6.95 -12.75 11.22
CA PRO A 273 -8.12 -12.88 10.35
C PRO A 273 -9.44 -12.82 11.13
N GLY A 274 -10.44 -12.18 10.55
CA GLY A 274 -11.83 -12.40 10.93
C GLY A 274 -12.27 -13.80 10.49
N VAL A 275 -13.01 -14.52 11.32
CA VAL A 275 -13.39 -15.92 11.05
C VAL A 275 -14.89 -16.10 11.24
N SER A 276 -15.50 -16.84 10.29
CA SER A 276 -16.85 -17.39 10.43
C SER A 276 -16.84 -18.89 10.11
N THR A 277 -17.71 -19.62 10.77
CA THR A 277 -17.77 -21.08 10.65
C THR A 277 -19.18 -21.51 10.26
N LEU A 278 -19.30 -22.24 9.16
CA LEU A 278 -20.49 -22.96 8.77
C LEU A 278 -20.28 -24.45 9.07
N THR A 279 -21.20 -25.05 9.82
CA THR A 279 -21.14 -26.46 10.19
C THR A 279 -22.39 -27.18 9.63
N VAL A 280 -22.18 -28.30 8.97
CA VAL A 280 -23.24 -29.16 8.43
C VAL A 280 -23.02 -30.56 8.98
N THR A 281 -23.97 -31.04 9.77
CA THR A 281 -23.95 -32.40 10.33
C THR A 281 -25.15 -33.18 9.77
N GLY A 282 -24.90 -34.45 9.41
CA GLY A 282 -25.96 -35.34 8.94
C GLY A 282 -25.57 -36.80 9.15
N THR A 283 -26.52 -37.69 8.91
CA THR A 283 -26.33 -39.14 8.95
C THR A 283 -26.02 -39.65 7.56
N VAL A 284 -24.96 -40.45 7.42
CA VAL A 284 -24.60 -41.10 6.14
C VAL A 284 -25.73 -42.04 5.74
N ALA A 285 -26.27 -41.88 4.53
CA ALA A 285 -27.35 -42.69 3.98
C ALA A 285 -26.90 -44.13 3.67
#